data_4e36e6da0ec6f2bd91914450fe136e84
#
_entry.id   4e36e6da0ec6f2bd91914450fe136e84
#
_cell.length_a   1.000
_cell.length_b   1.000
_cell.length_c   1.000
_cell.angle_alpha   90.00
_cell.angle_beta   90.00
_cell.angle_gamma   90.00
#
_symmetry.space_group_name_H-M   'P 1'
#
loop_
_entity.id
_entity.type
_entity.pdbx_description
1 polymer ?
#
loop_
_entity_poly.entity_id
_entity_poly.type
_entity_poly.pdbx_seq_one_letter_code
_entity_poly.pdbx_strand_id
1 'polypeptide(L)'
;MEQAKRSTFKLLFYLKKNEPKKNGNVPIMGRITIDGTPKTFGTKLEINPNNWDLKNGRILGKSVQALSTNLILDNIRLRINKTYDDMLKEEGFTTAQKVKLSFLGIGVMDDAVLKAFKEQNEDFERMVSKGKRSQNTYNKYKSVYNHLCEFIKERYYREDMPFRELTSDFIREFDFFLRIDKKCTHNTVWVYTMPLIALAELGIKKGFIRQNPFEDYKISVEETDRSYLLKDDVEKVMLLKPSKPQYELVKDLFIFSCFTGLSYIDIQKLKWGNIQSFFDGHQWIISRRKKSDVASNVRLMEIPKHIIEKYRGITHSDYIFEIPTNPTCNTHIRKLMVEAEIITEQKVTFHTARHTFATMFLTEGVPLESLSKMMGHKNISTTQIYAKITSQKISKDMDLVSHKFKSMEDAFMP
;
A
#
# COMPACT_ATOMS: atom_id res chain seq x y z
N MET A 1 -54.54 -12.25 -27.51
CA MET A 1 -53.15 -12.54 -27.10
C MET A 1 -52.23 -11.98 -28.18
N GLU A 2 -51.69 -10.80 -27.98
CA GLU A 2 -50.65 -10.24 -28.87
C GLU A 2 -49.40 -11.11 -28.72
N GLN A 3 -48.93 -11.70 -29.83
CA GLN A 3 -47.65 -12.39 -29.90
C GLN A 3 -46.56 -11.36 -29.61
N ALA A 4 -45.88 -11.54 -28.48
CA ALA A 4 -44.72 -10.74 -28.11
C ALA A 4 -43.70 -10.78 -29.28
N LYS A 5 -43.52 -9.67 -29.97
CA LYS A 5 -42.58 -9.52 -31.07
C LYS A 5 -41.16 -9.85 -30.56
N ARG A 6 -40.55 -10.95 -31.04
CA ARG A 6 -39.20 -11.33 -30.67
C ARG A 6 -38.23 -10.18 -31.01
N SER A 7 -37.60 -9.61 -30.00
CA SER A 7 -36.57 -8.57 -30.17
C SER A 7 -35.43 -9.09 -31.05
N THR A 8 -34.99 -8.31 -32.00
CA THR A 8 -33.89 -8.63 -32.91
C THR A 8 -32.60 -8.03 -32.37
N PHE A 9 -31.59 -8.88 -32.18
CA PHE A 9 -30.26 -8.44 -31.73
C PHE A 9 -29.18 -8.79 -32.74
N LYS A 10 -28.29 -7.83 -33.07
CA LYS A 10 -27.14 -8.04 -33.94
C LYS A 10 -25.93 -7.27 -33.44
N LEU A 11 -24.78 -7.91 -33.37
CA LEU A 11 -23.48 -7.30 -33.10
C LEU A 11 -22.54 -7.48 -34.28
N LEU A 12 -21.94 -6.38 -34.75
CA LEU A 12 -21.01 -6.35 -35.90
C LEU A 12 -19.75 -5.58 -35.51
N PHE A 13 -18.58 -6.10 -35.88
CA PHE A 13 -17.32 -5.35 -35.87
C PHE A 13 -16.97 -4.90 -37.29
N TYR A 14 -16.43 -3.65 -37.39
CA TYR A 14 -16.06 -3.05 -38.67
C TYR A 14 -14.92 -2.05 -38.50
N LEU A 15 -14.26 -1.68 -39.59
CA LEU A 15 -13.16 -0.71 -39.59
C LEU A 15 -13.64 0.71 -39.83
N LYS A 16 -13.13 1.68 -39.07
CA LYS A 16 -13.35 3.12 -39.29
C LYS A 16 -12.27 3.66 -40.24
N LYS A 17 -12.40 3.39 -41.54
CA LYS A 17 -11.40 3.69 -42.57
C LYS A 17 -11.14 5.18 -42.80
N ASN A 18 -12.03 6.05 -42.39
CA ASN A 18 -11.95 7.52 -42.55
C ASN A 18 -11.07 8.18 -41.47
N GLU A 19 -10.54 7.43 -40.51
CA GLU A 19 -9.64 7.90 -39.43
C GLU A 19 -8.38 7.03 -39.33
N PRO A 20 -7.51 7.01 -40.37
CA PRO A 20 -6.26 6.27 -40.29
C PRO A 20 -5.29 6.96 -39.30
N LYS A 21 -4.58 6.15 -38.51
CA LYS A 21 -3.52 6.65 -37.64
C LYS A 21 -2.21 6.85 -38.43
N LYS A 22 -1.23 7.52 -37.82
CA LYS A 22 0.09 7.78 -38.42
C LYS A 22 0.83 6.53 -38.88
N ASN A 23 0.55 5.37 -38.27
CA ASN A 23 1.12 4.07 -38.62
C ASN A 23 0.34 3.30 -39.71
N GLY A 24 -0.67 3.92 -40.33
CA GLY A 24 -1.50 3.30 -41.37
C GLY A 24 -2.60 2.37 -40.81
N ASN A 25 -2.66 2.12 -39.51
CA ASN A 25 -3.72 1.32 -38.92
C ASN A 25 -5.01 2.13 -38.80
N VAL A 26 -6.14 1.42 -38.77
CA VAL A 26 -7.47 2.01 -38.59
C VAL A 26 -8.15 1.39 -37.35
N PRO A 27 -8.98 2.18 -36.64
CA PRO A 27 -9.70 1.68 -35.47
C PRO A 27 -10.75 0.61 -35.85
N ILE A 28 -10.86 -0.41 -34.99
CA ILE A 28 -11.95 -1.39 -35.04
C ILE A 28 -13.11 -0.86 -34.19
N MET A 29 -14.29 -0.79 -34.80
CA MET A 29 -15.53 -0.33 -34.14
C MET A 29 -16.49 -1.49 -33.97
N GLY A 30 -17.28 -1.46 -32.89
CA GLY A 30 -18.45 -2.32 -32.70
C GLY A 30 -19.76 -1.60 -32.98
N ARG A 31 -20.75 -2.30 -33.52
CA ARG A 31 -22.13 -1.80 -33.71
C ARG A 31 -23.11 -2.79 -33.12
N ILE A 32 -23.88 -2.35 -32.15
CA ILE A 32 -25.01 -3.06 -31.55
C ILE A 32 -26.26 -2.58 -32.26
N THR A 33 -27.08 -3.49 -32.79
CA THR A 33 -28.36 -3.17 -33.37
C THR A 33 -29.44 -3.97 -32.65
N ILE A 34 -30.44 -3.29 -32.08
CA ILE A 34 -31.61 -3.89 -31.45
C ILE A 34 -32.86 -3.27 -32.08
N ASP A 35 -33.75 -4.13 -32.58
CA ASP A 35 -34.98 -3.76 -33.23
C ASP A 35 -34.80 -2.66 -34.31
N GLY A 36 -33.74 -2.87 -35.14
CA GLY A 36 -33.40 -1.95 -36.23
C GLY A 36 -32.63 -0.70 -35.84
N THR A 37 -32.51 -0.38 -34.53
CA THR A 37 -31.81 0.82 -34.04
C THR A 37 -30.34 0.51 -33.78
N PRO A 38 -29.38 1.13 -34.53
CA PRO A 38 -27.96 0.89 -34.31
C PRO A 38 -27.35 1.88 -33.31
N LYS A 39 -26.38 1.39 -32.51
CA LYS A 39 -25.45 2.20 -31.70
C LYS A 39 -24.03 1.69 -31.87
N THR A 40 -23.07 2.60 -32.03
CA THR A 40 -21.66 2.27 -32.24
C THR A 40 -20.81 2.56 -31.02
N PHE A 41 -19.72 1.82 -30.85
CA PHE A 41 -18.70 2.02 -29.80
C PHE A 41 -17.30 1.69 -30.33
N GLY A 42 -16.26 2.28 -29.73
CA GLY A 42 -14.87 1.97 -30.05
C GLY A 42 -14.40 0.76 -29.27
N THR A 43 -13.69 -0.17 -29.92
CA THR A 43 -13.07 -1.34 -29.25
C THR A 43 -11.71 -1.01 -28.64
N LYS A 44 -11.15 0.18 -28.95
CA LYS A 44 -9.75 0.58 -28.65
C LYS A 44 -8.68 -0.26 -29.34
N LEU A 45 -9.09 -1.16 -30.23
CA LEU A 45 -8.21 -1.98 -31.09
C LEU A 45 -8.03 -1.30 -32.44
N GLU A 46 -6.89 -1.56 -33.07
CA GLU A 46 -6.56 -1.06 -34.39
C GLU A 46 -5.86 -2.12 -35.20
N ILE A 47 -6.00 -2.06 -36.53
CA ILE A 47 -5.40 -3.02 -37.46
C ILE A 47 -5.12 -2.36 -38.80
N ASN A 48 -4.15 -2.94 -39.53
CA ASN A 48 -3.96 -2.63 -40.96
C ASN A 48 -5.20 -3.10 -41.73
N PRO A 49 -5.87 -2.23 -42.50
CA PRO A 49 -7.12 -2.56 -43.21
C PRO A 49 -7.01 -3.75 -44.16
N ASN A 50 -5.81 -4.04 -44.70
CA ASN A 50 -5.58 -5.17 -45.58
C ASN A 50 -5.68 -6.53 -44.85
N ASN A 51 -5.52 -6.55 -43.56
CA ASN A 51 -5.59 -7.76 -42.72
C ASN A 51 -6.99 -8.00 -42.12
N TRP A 52 -8.04 -7.35 -42.64
CA TRP A 52 -9.39 -7.45 -42.10
C TRP A 52 -10.34 -8.27 -43.00
N ASP A 53 -10.99 -9.25 -42.41
CA ASP A 53 -12.08 -9.98 -43.03
C ASP A 53 -13.41 -9.23 -42.85
N LEU A 54 -13.86 -8.61 -43.93
CA LEU A 54 -15.12 -7.83 -43.93
C LEU A 54 -16.35 -8.73 -43.70
N LYS A 55 -16.34 -9.99 -44.13
CA LYS A 55 -17.47 -10.89 -44.01
C LYS A 55 -17.66 -11.38 -42.56
N ASN A 56 -16.56 -11.74 -41.92
CA ASN A 56 -16.59 -12.31 -40.58
C ASN A 56 -16.32 -11.28 -39.48
N GLY A 57 -15.92 -10.03 -39.81
CA GLY A 57 -15.59 -8.98 -38.86
C GLY A 57 -14.41 -9.37 -37.95
N ARG A 58 -13.33 -9.96 -38.51
CA ARG A 58 -12.18 -10.51 -37.82
C ARG A 58 -10.88 -10.18 -38.53
N ILE A 59 -9.76 -10.35 -37.84
CA ILE A 59 -8.43 -10.22 -38.44
C ILE A 59 -8.07 -11.52 -39.14
N LEU A 60 -7.55 -11.39 -40.37
CA LEU A 60 -7.05 -12.49 -41.20
C LEU A 60 -5.71 -13.02 -40.67
N GLY A 61 -5.45 -14.31 -40.89
CA GLY A 61 -4.17 -14.97 -40.59
C GLY A 61 -4.12 -15.60 -39.18
N LYS A 62 -2.95 -16.24 -38.89
CA LYS A 62 -2.68 -17.00 -37.68
C LYS A 62 -1.51 -16.43 -36.87
N SER A 63 -1.11 -15.18 -37.10
CA SER A 63 -0.08 -14.53 -36.30
C SER A 63 -0.54 -14.39 -34.85
N VAL A 64 0.41 -14.35 -33.91
CA VAL A 64 0.11 -14.17 -32.48
C VAL A 64 -0.75 -12.92 -32.25
N GLN A 65 -0.45 -11.82 -32.96
CA GLN A 65 -1.23 -10.59 -32.91
C GLN A 65 -2.66 -10.78 -33.43
N ALA A 66 -2.84 -11.50 -34.56
CA ALA A 66 -4.17 -11.77 -35.10
C ALA A 66 -5.01 -12.62 -34.16
N LEU A 67 -4.42 -13.67 -33.59
CA LEU A 67 -5.10 -14.56 -32.64
C LEU A 67 -5.48 -13.83 -31.35
N SER A 68 -4.57 -13.06 -30.75
CA SER A 68 -4.83 -12.30 -29.53
C SER A 68 -5.93 -11.23 -29.73
N THR A 69 -5.87 -10.49 -30.85
CA THR A 69 -6.90 -9.48 -31.16
C THR A 69 -8.26 -10.12 -31.43
N ASN A 70 -8.30 -11.24 -32.16
CA ASN A 70 -9.55 -11.96 -32.38
C ASN A 70 -10.15 -12.51 -31.08
N LEU A 71 -9.31 -12.99 -30.14
CA LEU A 71 -9.75 -13.41 -28.82
C LEU A 71 -10.40 -12.26 -28.04
N ILE A 72 -9.82 -11.06 -28.13
CA ILE A 72 -10.39 -9.86 -27.50
C ILE A 72 -11.76 -9.52 -28.12
N LEU A 73 -11.88 -9.57 -29.46
CA LEU A 73 -13.16 -9.34 -30.13
C LEU A 73 -14.23 -10.37 -29.74
N ASP A 74 -13.84 -11.63 -29.58
CA ASP A 74 -14.76 -12.69 -29.11
C ASP A 74 -15.18 -12.46 -27.66
N ASN A 75 -14.29 -12.04 -26.78
CA ASN A 75 -14.61 -11.66 -25.41
C ASN A 75 -15.57 -10.46 -25.34
N ILE A 76 -15.35 -9.45 -26.18
CA ILE A 76 -16.30 -8.30 -26.30
C ILE A 76 -17.67 -8.82 -26.74
N ARG A 77 -17.71 -9.71 -27.70
CA ARG A 77 -18.96 -10.31 -28.22
C ARG A 77 -19.72 -11.06 -27.12
N LEU A 78 -19.02 -11.93 -26.39
CA LEU A 78 -19.61 -12.71 -25.29
C LEU A 78 -20.20 -11.81 -24.20
N ARG A 79 -19.48 -10.76 -23.83
CA ARG A 79 -19.93 -9.80 -22.80
C ARG A 79 -21.16 -9.02 -23.24
N ILE A 80 -21.19 -8.51 -24.47
CA ILE A 80 -22.33 -7.76 -24.99
C ILE A 80 -23.55 -8.65 -25.10
N ASN A 81 -23.39 -9.91 -25.55
CA ASN A 81 -24.48 -10.88 -25.59
C ASN A 81 -25.02 -11.14 -24.18
N LYS A 82 -24.15 -11.40 -23.22
CA LYS A 82 -24.56 -11.61 -21.83
C LYS A 82 -25.30 -10.39 -21.27
N THR A 83 -24.78 -9.17 -21.48
CA THR A 83 -25.43 -7.93 -21.05
C THR A 83 -26.83 -7.78 -21.66
N TYR A 84 -26.99 -8.12 -22.95
CA TYR A 84 -28.29 -8.11 -23.61
C TYR A 84 -29.27 -9.13 -23.00
N ASP A 85 -28.80 -10.37 -22.81
CA ASP A 85 -29.62 -11.46 -22.26
C ASP A 85 -30.05 -11.18 -20.81
N ASP A 86 -29.15 -10.65 -19.98
CA ASP A 86 -29.41 -10.30 -18.59
C ASP A 86 -30.46 -9.17 -18.51
N MET A 87 -30.31 -8.10 -19.30
CA MET A 87 -31.28 -7.01 -19.36
C MET A 87 -32.66 -7.47 -19.86
N LEU A 88 -32.66 -8.36 -20.86
CA LEU A 88 -33.92 -8.88 -21.39
C LEU A 88 -34.67 -9.74 -20.35
N LYS A 89 -33.92 -10.52 -19.54
CA LYS A 89 -34.49 -11.31 -18.45
C LYS A 89 -35.02 -10.45 -17.30
N GLU A 90 -34.31 -9.37 -16.95
CA GLU A 90 -34.67 -8.52 -15.82
C GLU A 90 -35.80 -7.54 -16.16
N GLU A 91 -35.77 -6.92 -17.33
CA GLU A 91 -36.69 -5.82 -17.70
C GLU A 91 -37.70 -6.20 -18.79
N GLY A 92 -37.58 -7.39 -19.41
CA GLY A 92 -38.44 -7.83 -20.49
C GLY A 92 -38.17 -7.15 -21.85
N PHE A 93 -37.46 -6.03 -21.87
CA PHE A 93 -37.04 -5.33 -23.09
C PHE A 93 -35.75 -4.54 -22.84
N THR A 94 -35.01 -4.24 -23.91
CA THR A 94 -33.83 -3.38 -23.82
C THR A 94 -33.58 -2.63 -25.13
N THR A 95 -32.67 -1.67 -25.13
CA THR A 95 -32.29 -0.87 -26.32
C THR A 95 -30.80 -0.96 -26.59
N ALA A 96 -30.39 -0.78 -27.86
CA ALA A 96 -28.98 -0.75 -28.22
C ALA A 96 -28.17 0.31 -27.45
N GLN A 97 -28.81 1.44 -27.07
CA GLN A 97 -28.21 2.47 -26.24
C GLN A 97 -27.96 1.96 -24.79
N LYS A 98 -28.96 1.30 -24.17
CA LYS A 98 -28.84 0.74 -22.83
C LYS A 98 -27.74 -0.33 -22.76
N VAL A 99 -27.74 -1.29 -23.69
CA VAL A 99 -26.71 -2.33 -23.77
C VAL A 99 -25.33 -1.74 -24.01
N LYS A 100 -25.19 -0.75 -24.91
CA LYS A 100 -23.93 -0.04 -25.12
C LYS A 100 -23.44 0.63 -23.85
N LEU A 101 -24.29 1.42 -23.18
CA LEU A 101 -23.92 2.16 -21.98
C LEU A 101 -23.51 1.20 -20.85
N SER A 102 -24.28 0.14 -20.63
CA SER A 102 -23.96 -0.89 -19.63
C SER A 102 -22.65 -1.61 -19.95
N PHE A 103 -22.43 -1.97 -21.24
CA PHE A 103 -21.16 -2.57 -21.66
C PHE A 103 -19.95 -1.66 -21.44
N LEU A 104 -20.09 -0.35 -21.71
CA LEU A 104 -19.03 0.64 -21.52
C LEU A 104 -18.87 1.09 -20.06
N GLY A 105 -19.78 0.68 -19.15
CA GLY A 105 -19.83 1.21 -17.79
C GLY A 105 -20.26 2.70 -17.75
N ILE A 106 -20.90 3.19 -18.80
CA ILE A 106 -21.38 4.57 -18.91
C ILE A 106 -22.90 4.58 -18.63
N GLY A 107 -23.29 5.14 -17.51
CA GLY A 107 -24.70 5.23 -17.10
C GLY A 107 -24.79 5.20 -15.58
N VAL A 108 -25.93 5.55 -15.02
CA VAL A 108 -26.19 5.47 -13.57
C VAL A 108 -26.33 3.99 -13.22
N MET A 109 -25.20 3.29 -13.14
CA MET A 109 -25.14 2.00 -12.43
C MET A 109 -24.94 2.34 -10.97
N ASP A 110 -25.99 2.23 -10.17
CA ASP A 110 -25.86 2.44 -8.72
C ASP A 110 -24.94 1.38 -8.10
N ASP A 111 -24.77 0.25 -8.77
CA ASP A 111 -23.90 -0.87 -8.41
C ASP A 111 -22.50 -0.85 -9.08
N ALA A 112 -22.02 0.31 -9.55
CA ALA A 112 -20.70 0.41 -10.21
C ALA A 112 -19.55 0.45 -9.20
N VAL A 113 -18.51 -0.36 -9.47
CA VAL A 113 -17.36 -0.60 -8.58
C VAL A 113 -16.53 0.66 -8.35
N LEU A 114 -16.12 1.34 -9.44
CA LEU A 114 -15.28 2.55 -9.33
C LEU A 114 -16.06 3.73 -8.77
N LYS A 115 -17.37 3.87 -9.10
CA LYS A 115 -18.24 4.87 -8.49
C LYS A 115 -18.30 4.69 -6.97
N ALA A 116 -18.57 3.49 -6.50
CA ALA A 116 -18.63 3.21 -5.07
C ALA A 116 -17.27 3.42 -4.36
N PHE A 117 -16.16 3.08 -5.01
CA PHE A 117 -14.83 3.31 -4.47
C PHE A 117 -14.48 4.79 -4.43
N LYS A 118 -14.90 5.57 -5.42
CA LYS A 118 -14.74 7.02 -5.44
C LYS A 118 -15.49 7.69 -4.29
N GLU A 119 -16.76 7.33 -4.11
CA GLU A 119 -17.59 7.81 -2.99
C GLU A 119 -16.92 7.49 -1.63
N GLN A 120 -16.41 6.26 -1.46
CA GLN A 120 -15.67 5.86 -0.27
C GLN A 120 -14.40 6.72 -0.06
N ASN A 121 -13.66 7.03 -1.13
CA ASN A 121 -12.49 7.89 -1.06
C ASN A 121 -12.84 9.33 -0.69
N GLU A 122 -13.95 9.87 -1.17
CA GLU A 122 -14.45 11.19 -0.79
C GLU A 122 -14.83 11.26 0.70
N ASP A 123 -15.45 10.19 1.23
CA ASP A 123 -15.72 10.08 2.66
C ASP A 123 -14.43 9.97 3.50
N PHE A 124 -13.43 9.25 3.00
CA PHE A 124 -12.11 9.22 3.62
C PHE A 124 -11.46 10.60 3.67
N GLU A 125 -11.53 11.37 2.59
CA GLU A 125 -10.98 12.72 2.51
C GLU A 125 -11.65 13.65 3.53
N ARG A 126 -12.97 13.56 3.68
CA ARG A 126 -13.73 14.28 4.71
C ARG A 126 -13.30 13.89 6.13
N MET A 127 -12.98 12.59 6.36
CA MET A 127 -12.46 12.13 7.65
C MET A 127 -11.05 12.65 7.92
N VAL A 128 -10.21 12.75 6.90
CA VAL A 128 -8.86 13.33 7.01
C VAL A 128 -8.93 14.81 7.35
N SER A 129 -9.78 15.59 6.68
CA SER A 129 -9.93 17.03 6.95
C SER A 129 -10.39 17.31 8.38
N LYS A 130 -11.13 16.37 9.01
CA LYS A 130 -11.54 16.42 10.41
C LYS A 130 -10.55 15.78 11.39
N GLY A 131 -9.36 15.40 10.94
CA GLY A 131 -8.32 14.75 11.75
C GLY A 131 -8.66 13.35 12.28
N LYS A 132 -9.75 12.71 11.78
CA LYS A 132 -10.19 11.38 12.23
C LYS A 132 -9.46 10.23 11.52
N ARG A 133 -8.79 10.51 10.41
CA ARG A 133 -7.99 9.54 9.62
C ARG A 133 -6.69 10.18 9.15
N SER A 134 -5.68 9.35 8.85
CA SER A 134 -4.39 9.86 8.39
C SER A 134 -4.38 10.13 6.89
N GLN A 135 -3.69 11.20 6.47
CA GLN A 135 -3.46 11.53 5.06
C GLN A 135 -2.80 10.36 4.31
N ASN A 136 -1.86 9.65 4.94
CA ASN A 136 -1.17 8.52 4.32
C ASN A 136 -2.11 7.36 4.00
N THR A 137 -3.14 7.12 4.84
CA THR A 137 -4.15 6.09 4.55
C THR A 137 -5.00 6.51 3.35
N TYR A 138 -5.44 7.76 3.29
CA TYR A 138 -6.17 8.30 2.14
C TYR A 138 -5.36 8.19 0.84
N ASN A 139 -4.10 8.63 0.86
CA ASN A 139 -3.22 8.55 -0.31
C ASN A 139 -3.06 7.10 -0.82
N LYS A 140 -3.01 6.12 0.09
CA LYS A 140 -2.99 4.71 -0.27
C LYS A 140 -4.27 4.28 -1.01
N TYR A 141 -5.44 4.60 -0.46
CA TYR A 141 -6.73 4.29 -1.10
C TYR A 141 -6.87 4.95 -2.46
N LYS A 142 -6.42 6.21 -2.59
CA LYS A 142 -6.36 6.93 -3.86
C LYS A 142 -5.46 6.24 -4.88
N SER A 143 -4.29 5.75 -4.46
CA SER A 143 -3.39 5.00 -5.34
C SER A 143 -4.03 3.69 -5.81
N VAL A 144 -4.69 2.95 -4.93
CA VAL A 144 -5.41 1.72 -5.29
C VAL A 144 -6.54 2.01 -6.28
N TYR A 145 -7.31 3.07 -6.05
CA TYR A 145 -8.35 3.51 -6.97
C TYR A 145 -7.80 3.77 -8.37
N ASN A 146 -6.68 4.51 -8.46
CA ASN A 146 -6.06 4.82 -9.75
C ASN A 146 -5.58 3.54 -10.47
N HIS A 147 -4.93 2.61 -9.76
CA HIS A 147 -4.52 1.33 -10.34
C HIS A 147 -5.72 0.48 -10.78
N LEU A 148 -6.80 0.50 -10.02
CA LEU A 148 -8.01 -0.23 -10.37
C LEU A 148 -8.70 0.37 -11.61
N CYS A 149 -8.76 1.70 -11.74
CA CYS A 149 -9.24 2.37 -12.95
C CYS A 149 -8.43 1.96 -14.18
N GLU A 150 -7.10 1.98 -14.06
CA GLU A 150 -6.18 1.61 -15.11
C GLU A 150 -6.33 0.12 -15.49
N PHE A 151 -6.39 -0.76 -14.51
CA PHE A 151 -6.61 -2.20 -14.71
C PHE A 151 -7.93 -2.50 -15.42
N ILE A 152 -9.05 -1.91 -14.96
CA ILE A 152 -10.36 -2.10 -15.60
C ILE A 152 -10.34 -1.59 -17.03
N LYS A 153 -9.71 -0.44 -17.28
CA LYS A 153 -9.59 0.14 -18.61
C LYS A 153 -8.75 -0.71 -19.55
N GLU A 154 -7.62 -1.21 -19.11
CA GLU A 154 -6.68 -1.99 -19.93
C GLU A 154 -7.15 -3.42 -20.15
N ARG A 155 -7.65 -4.07 -19.09
CA ARG A 155 -8.00 -5.49 -19.15
C ARG A 155 -9.42 -5.74 -19.61
N TYR A 156 -10.35 -4.85 -19.21
CA TYR A 156 -11.78 -5.00 -19.48
C TYR A 156 -12.32 -4.05 -20.54
N TYR A 157 -11.50 -3.09 -21.01
CA TYR A 157 -11.87 -2.09 -22.02
C TYR A 157 -13.11 -1.28 -21.65
N ARG A 158 -13.29 -0.98 -20.35
CA ARG A 158 -14.42 -0.26 -19.77
C ARG A 158 -13.96 0.93 -18.94
N GLU A 159 -14.84 1.86 -18.70
CA GLU A 159 -14.59 2.98 -17.77
C GLU A 159 -15.00 2.60 -16.32
N ASP A 160 -15.95 1.66 -16.13
CA ASP A 160 -16.38 1.09 -14.85
C ASP A 160 -17.04 -0.28 -15.09
N MET A 161 -17.35 -1.02 -14.03
CA MET A 161 -18.04 -2.30 -14.09
C MET A 161 -18.96 -2.52 -12.87
N PRO A 162 -20.06 -3.31 -13.01
CA PRO A 162 -20.95 -3.59 -11.88
C PRO A 162 -20.34 -4.59 -10.90
N PHE A 163 -20.69 -4.49 -9.61
CA PHE A 163 -20.24 -5.41 -8.57
C PHE A 163 -20.54 -6.88 -8.87
N ARG A 164 -21.64 -7.18 -9.53
CA ARG A 164 -22.03 -8.56 -9.89
C ARG A 164 -21.03 -9.25 -10.84
N GLU A 165 -20.17 -8.50 -11.51
CA GLU A 165 -19.14 -9.04 -12.39
C GLU A 165 -17.79 -9.27 -11.68
N LEU A 166 -17.66 -8.90 -10.41
CA LEU A 166 -16.50 -9.23 -9.61
C LEU A 166 -16.48 -10.75 -9.35
N THR A 167 -15.35 -11.37 -9.67
CA THR A 167 -15.11 -12.81 -9.49
C THR A 167 -13.80 -13.05 -8.75
N SER A 168 -13.57 -14.27 -8.30
CA SER A 168 -12.28 -14.68 -7.73
C SER A 168 -11.11 -14.45 -8.71
N ASP A 169 -11.36 -14.60 -10.02
CA ASP A 169 -10.34 -14.36 -11.04
C ASP A 169 -10.00 -12.87 -11.18
N PHE A 170 -10.99 -11.99 -10.98
CA PHE A 170 -10.76 -10.54 -11.05
C PHE A 170 -9.67 -10.07 -10.08
N ILE A 171 -9.73 -10.49 -8.81
CA ILE A 171 -8.71 -10.09 -7.82
C ILE A 171 -7.37 -10.74 -8.10
N ARG A 172 -7.32 -11.96 -8.65
CA ARG A 172 -6.09 -12.64 -9.06
C ARG A 172 -5.43 -11.94 -10.26
N GLU A 173 -6.22 -11.54 -11.26
CA GLU A 173 -5.74 -10.75 -12.40
C GLU A 173 -5.25 -9.36 -11.96
N PHE A 174 -5.92 -8.73 -10.97
CA PHE A 174 -5.47 -7.45 -10.40
C PHE A 174 -4.16 -7.61 -9.61
N ASP A 175 -4.02 -8.69 -8.83
CA ASP A 175 -2.73 -9.05 -8.16
C ASP A 175 -1.62 -9.20 -9.20
N PHE A 176 -1.86 -9.95 -10.27
CA PHE A 176 -0.91 -10.15 -11.36
C PHE A 176 -0.52 -8.83 -12.02
N PHE A 177 -1.49 -7.97 -12.34
CA PHE A 177 -1.27 -6.63 -12.88
C PHE A 177 -0.39 -5.78 -11.95
N LEU A 178 -0.66 -5.79 -10.64
CA LEU A 178 0.16 -5.07 -9.68
C LEU A 178 1.61 -5.57 -9.64
N ARG A 179 1.83 -6.89 -9.74
CA ARG A 179 3.18 -7.48 -9.71
C ARG A 179 3.95 -7.23 -10.99
N ILE A 180 3.34 -7.47 -12.13
CA ILE A 180 4.03 -7.49 -13.43
C ILE A 180 4.05 -6.09 -14.04
N ASP A 181 2.89 -5.45 -14.20
CA ASP A 181 2.80 -4.17 -14.90
C ASP A 181 3.21 -2.99 -13.99
N LYS A 182 2.85 -3.04 -12.70
CA LYS A 182 3.21 -2.00 -11.73
C LYS A 182 4.45 -2.31 -10.91
N LYS A 183 5.07 -3.49 -11.06
CA LYS A 183 6.30 -3.93 -10.38
C LYS A 183 6.22 -3.79 -8.85
N CYS A 184 5.05 -4.01 -8.28
CA CYS A 184 4.82 -3.95 -6.85
C CYS A 184 5.46 -5.16 -6.14
N THR A 185 6.07 -4.92 -4.98
CA THR A 185 6.53 -5.99 -4.09
C THR A 185 5.34 -6.72 -3.46
N HIS A 186 5.56 -7.95 -2.97
CA HIS A 186 4.51 -8.77 -2.35
C HIS A 186 3.70 -8.02 -1.27
N ASN A 187 4.39 -7.39 -0.33
CA ASN A 187 3.71 -6.62 0.72
C ASN A 187 2.97 -5.38 0.21
N THR A 188 3.39 -4.80 -0.90
CA THR A 188 2.65 -3.71 -1.57
C THR A 188 1.38 -4.24 -2.21
N VAL A 189 1.44 -5.40 -2.86
CA VAL A 189 0.27 -6.08 -3.42
C VAL A 189 -0.74 -6.39 -2.32
N TRP A 190 -0.29 -6.98 -1.21
CA TRP A 190 -1.15 -7.21 -0.04
C TRP A 190 -1.84 -5.91 0.42
N VAL A 191 -1.07 -4.83 0.58
CA VAL A 191 -1.62 -3.52 0.98
C VAL A 191 -2.64 -2.98 -0.02
N TYR A 192 -2.48 -3.26 -1.32
CA TYR A 192 -3.33 -2.72 -2.38
C TYR A 192 -4.57 -3.58 -2.67
N THR A 193 -4.53 -4.87 -2.37
CA THR A 193 -5.70 -5.76 -2.50
C THR A 193 -6.68 -5.64 -1.33
N MET A 194 -6.22 -5.24 -0.12
CA MET A 194 -7.10 -5.07 1.04
C MET A 194 -8.24 -4.05 0.83
N PRO A 195 -8.02 -2.85 0.23
CA PRO A 195 -9.11 -1.94 -0.10
C PRO A 195 -10.13 -2.53 -1.09
N LEU A 196 -9.70 -3.39 -2.03
CA LEU A 196 -10.60 -4.05 -2.97
C LEU A 196 -11.49 -5.09 -2.26
N ILE A 197 -10.93 -5.85 -1.31
CA ILE A 197 -11.70 -6.78 -0.47
C ILE A 197 -12.73 -6.00 0.36
N ALA A 198 -12.33 -4.89 0.99
CA ALA A 198 -13.24 -4.05 1.75
C ALA A 198 -14.34 -3.43 0.87
N LEU A 199 -14.04 -3.14 -0.40
CA LEU A 199 -15.02 -2.65 -1.37
C LEU A 199 -16.06 -3.73 -1.71
N ALA A 200 -15.66 -5.00 -1.85
CA ALA A 200 -16.60 -6.11 -2.01
C ALA A 200 -17.55 -6.25 -0.81
N GLU A 201 -17.04 -6.09 0.41
CA GLU A 201 -17.88 -6.08 1.62
C GLU A 201 -18.86 -4.89 1.63
N LEU A 202 -18.44 -3.72 1.13
CA LEU A 202 -19.35 -2.59 0.93
C LEU A 202 -20.45 -2.93 -0.08
N GLY A 203 -20.11 -3.63 -1.18
CA GLY A 203 -21.08 -4.14 -2.16
C GLY A 203 -22.13 -5.06 -1.55
N ILE A 204 -21.74 -5.94 -0.61
CA ILE A 204 -22.68 -6.78 0.15
C ILE A 204 -23.60 -5.92 1.03
N LYS A 205 -23.03 -4.97 1.78
CA LYS A 205 -23.81 -4.08 2.65
C LYS A 205 -24.81 -3.20 1.89
N LYS A 206 -24.47 -2.79 0.66
CA LYS A 206 -25.37 -2.04 -0.24
C LYS A 206 -26.36 -2.96 -0.99
N GLY A 207 -26.24 -4.28 -0.87
CA GLY A 207 -27.11 -5.24 -1.55
C GLY A 207 -26.78 -5.45 -3.04
N PHE A 208 -25.63 -5.01 -3.52
CA PHE A 208 -25.21 -5.15 -4.91
C PHE A 208 -24.75 -6.57 -5.25
N ILE A 209 -24.19 -7.28 -4.26
CA ILE A 209 -23.79 -8.68 -4.33
C ILE A 209 -24.22 -9.42 -3.05
N ARG A 210 -24.42 -10.74 -3.14
CA ARG A 210 -24.91 -11.56 -2.02
C ARG A 210 -23.79 -12.12 -1.15
N GLN A 211 -22.63 -12.37 -1.74
CA GLN A 211 -21.46 -12.99 -1.07
C GLN A 211 -20.17 -12.32 -1.56
N ASN A 212 -19.10 -12.45 -0.78
CA ASN A 212 -17.81 -11.89 -1.15
C ASN A 212 -17.17 -12.72 -2.27
N PRO A 213 -16.97 -12.15 -3.49
CA PRO A 213 -16.36 -12.89 -4.59
C PRO A 213 -14.86 -13.19 -4.38
N PHE A 214 -14.27 -12.61 -3.35
CA PHE A 214 -12.82 -12.71 -3.04
C PHE A 214 -12.52 -13.59 -1.83
N GLU A 215 -13.49 -14.38 -1.34
CA GLU A 215 -13.36 -15.20 -0.14
C GLU A 215 -12.19 -16.20 -0.23
N ASP A 216 -11.99 -16.78 -1.43
CA ASP A 216 -10.92 -17.74 -1.69
C ASP A 216 -9.56 -17.09 -1.98
N TYR A 217 -9.48 -15.76 -2.09
CA TYR A 217 -8.23 -15.06 -2.31
C TYR A 217 -7.49 -14.88 -0.97
N LYS A 218 -6.42 -15.64 -0.79
CA LYS A 218 -5.58 -15.59 0.41
C LYS A 218 -4.23 -14.96 0.08
N ILE A 219 -3.93 -13.86 0.71
CA ILE A 219 -2.62 -13.21 0.68
C ILE A 219 -2.24 -12.81 2.09
N SER A 220 -1.02 -13.12 2.50
CA SER A 220 -0.48 -12.76 3.82
C SER A 220 0.71 -11.83 3.67
N VAL A 221 1.05 -11.12 4.73
CA VAL A 221 2.27 -10.31 4.78
C VAL A 221 3.47 -11.23 4.87
N GLU A 222 4.46 -11.01 4.00
CA GLU A 222 5.78 -11.61 4.14
C GLU A 222 6.60 -10.86 5.18
N GLU A 223 7.28 -11.61 6.04
CA GLU A 223 8.24 -11.01 6.96
C GLU A 223 9.37 -10.35 6.16
N THR A 224 9.66 -9.11 6.51
CA THR A 224 10.80 -8.38 5.95
C THR A 224 11.84 -8.21 7.03
N ASP A 225 13.06 -8.63 6.75
CA ASP A 225 14.17 -8.28 7.62
C ASP A 225 14.36 -6.77 7.62
N ARG A 226 14.38 -6.21 8.81
CA ARG A 226 14.56 -4.78 9.00
C ARG A 226 15.96 -4.54 9.49
N SER A 227 16.73 -3.76 8.74
CA SER A 227 18.08 -3.40 9.13
C SER A 227 18.08 -2.58 10.42
N TYR A 228 19.08 -2.85 11.23
CA TYR A 228 19.46 -2.06 12.40
C TYR A 228 20.98 -1.86 12.37
N LEU A 229 21.47 -0.89 13.12
CA LEU A 229 22.89 -0.64 13.28
C LEU A 229 23.42 -1.39 14.49
N LEU A 230 24.63 -1.90 14.39
CA LEU A 230 25.35 -2.44 15.54
C LEU A 230 25.79 -1.30 16.47
N LYS A 231 26.16 -1.63 17.71
CA LYS A 231 26.61 -0.66 18.70
C LYS A 231 27.82 0.14 18.18
N ASP A 232 28.78 -0.53 17.57
CA ASP A 232 29.97 0.07 16.99
C ASP A 232 29.64 1.06 15.85
N ASP A 233 28.61 0.74 15.04
CA ASP A 233 28.15 1.65 13.99
C ASP A 233 27.50 2.90 14.57
N VAL A 234 26.73 2.75 15.66
CA VAL A 234 26.14 3.91 16.36
C VAL A 234 27.26 4.78 16.93
N GLU A 235 28.32 4.19 17.51
CA GLU A 235 29.49 4.91 18.03
C GLU A 235 30.21 5.67 16.91
N LYS A 236 30.42 5.07 15.74
CA LYS A 236 30.99 5.75 14.56
C LYS A 236 30.16 6.98 14.18
N VAL A 237 28.82 6.86 14.12
CA VAL A 237 27.94 7.99 13.83
C VAL A 237 28.04 9.07 14.90
N MET A 238 28.13 8.71 16.19
CA MET A 238 28.26 9.66 17.30
C MET A 238 29.56 10.49 17.19
N LEU A 239 30.65 9.83 16.87
CA LEU A 239 31.99 10.46 16.77
C LEU A 239 32.19 11.22 15.47
N LEU A 240 31.35 11.01 14.46
CA LEU A 240 31.45 11.64 13.16
C LEU A 240 31.29 13.15 13.29
N LYS A 241 32.22 13.90 12.68
CA LYS A 241 32.08 15.34 12.39
C LYS A 241 31.53 15.48 10.98
N PRO A 242 30.26 15.82 10.81
CA PRO A 242 29.65 15.88 9.49
C PRO A 242 30.32 16.90 8.58
N SER A 243 30.47 16.58 7.30
CA SER A 243 31.07 17.47 6.30
C SER A 243 30.28 18.77 6.07
N LYS A 244 28.98 18.76 6.42
CA LYS A 244 28.07 19.90 6.24
C LYS A 244 27.28 20.21 7.51
N PRO A 245 27.18 21.51 7.90
CA PRO A 245 26.44 21.91 9.12
C PRO A 245 25.00 21.41 9.16
N GLN A 246 24.33 21.33 8.01
CA GLN A 246 22.94 20.85 7.90
C GLN A 246 22.76 19.38 8.25
N TYR A 247 23.82 18.58 8.32
CA TYR A 247 23.76 17.18 8.73
C TYR A 247 23.87 17.01 10.25
N GLU A 248 24.38 18.00 10.96
CA GLU A 248 24.62 17.93 12.41
C GLU A 248 23.32 17.67 13.17
N LEU A 249 22.28 18.47 12.90
CA LEU A 249 20.97 18.26 13.52
C LEU A 249 20.42 16.86 13.22
N VAL A 250 20.51 16.40 11.98
CA VAL A 250 19.96 15.10 11.57
C VAL A 250 20.75 13.95 12.21
N LYS A 251 22.07 14.07 12.38
CA LYS A 251 22.92 13.15 13.15
C LYS A 251 22.41 13.04 14.58
N ASP A 252 22.28 14.18 15.26
CA ASP A 252 21.85 14.24 16.64
C ASP A 252 20.43 13.64 16.82
N LEU A 253 19.48 13.95 15.92
CA LEU A 253 18.15 13.39 15.93
C LEU A 253 18.14 11.87 15.69
N PHE A 254 19.01 11.37 14.81
CA PHE A 254 19.16 9.94 14.57
C PHE A 254 19.70 9.23 15.81
N ILE A 255 20.75 9.76 16.44
CA ILE A 255 21.31 9.25 17.70
C ILE A 255 20.26 9.33 18.81
N PHE A 256 19.55 10.45 18.92
CA PHE A 256 18.45 10.61 19.89
C PHE A 256 17.40 9.51 19.73
N SER A 257 17.02 9.18 18.50
CA SER A 257 16.10 8.07 18.22
C SER A 257 16.71 6.69 18.58
N CYS A 258 18.02 6.48 18.38
CA CYS A 258 18.73 5.26 18.78
C CYS A 258 18.76 5.03 20.30
N PHE A 259 18.62 6.07 21.12
CA PHE A 259 18.63 5.99 22.57
C PHE A 259 17.26 6.22 23.24
N THR A 260 16.24 6.63 22.50
CA THR A 260 14.89 6.85 23.05
C THR A 260 13.83 5.98 22.40
N GLY A 261 14.10 5.41 21.22
CA GLY A 261 13.14 4.64 20.46
C GLY A 261 12.00 5.46 19.87
N LEU A 262 12.01 6.79 20.01
CA LEU A 262 10.98 7.66 19.44
C LEU A 262 11.03 7.66 17.92
N SER A 263 9.86 7.67 17.27
CA SER A 263 9.79 7.79 15.83
C SER A 263 9.99 9.22 15.36
N TYR A 264 10.31 9.42 14.08
CA TYR A 264 10.43 10.76 13.48
C TYR A 264 9.28 11.70 13.87
N ILE A 265 8.03 11.26 13.76
CA ILE A 265 6.87 12.10 14.04
C ILE A 265 6.70 12.41 15.53
N ASP A 266 7.14 11.49 16.41
CA ASP A 266 7.07 11.69 17.84
C ASP A 266 8.15 12.69 18.28
N ILE A 267 9.38 12.63 17.72
CA ILE A 267 10.45 13.60 17.95
C ILE A 267 10.07 14.98 17.39
N GLN A 268 9.47 15.03 16.18
CA GLN A 268 9.00 16.29 15.59
C GLN A 268 7.99 17.03 16.46
N LYS A 269 7.22 16.30 17.26
CA LYS A 269 6.20 16.85 18.14
C LYS A 269 6.63 16.95 19.61
N LEU A 270 7.88 16.62 19.91
CA LEU A 270 8.40 16.63 21.25
C LEU A 270 8.54 18.07 21.75
N LYS A 271 7.91 18.38 22.88
CA LYS A 271 7.90 19.68 23.51
C LYS A 271 8.71 19.67 24.82
N TRP A 272 9.16 20.82 25.25
CA TRP A 272 9.83 20.99 26.54
C TRP A 272 8.98 20.47 27.71
N GLY A 273 7.68 20.67 27.68
CA GLY A 273 6.75 20.15 28.71
C GLY A 273 6.64 18.62 28.77
N ASN A 274 7.15 17.90 27.77
CA ASN A 274 7.23 16.44 27.80
C ASN A 274 8.43 15.93 28.62
N ILE A 275 9.42 16.76 28.92
CA ILE A 275 10.58 16.41 29.74
C ILE A 275 10.26 16.75 31.19
N GLN A 276 10.13 15.70 32.02
CA GLN A 276 9.69 15.85 33.41
C GLN A 276 10.55 15.02 34.34
N SER A 277 10.80 15.50 35.54
CA SER A 277 11.32 14.68 36.64
C SER A 277 10.22 13.72 37.10
N PHE A 278 10.55 12.44 37.30
CA PHE A 278 9.57 11.43 37.65
C PHE A 278 9.88 10.81 39.01
N PHE A 279 9.13 9.78 39.41
CA PHE A 279 9.17 9.18 40.77
C PHE A 279 10.56 8.71 41.22
N ASP A 280 11.46 8.44 40.31
CA ASP A 280 12.84 7.95 40.52
C ASP A 280 13.90 9.07 40.56
N GLY A 281 13.48 10.33 40.52
CA GLY A 281 14.34 11.52 40.49
C GLY A 281 15.06 11.76 39.16
N HIS A 282 14.82 10.92 38.15
CA HIS A 282 15.41 11.08 36.83
C HIS A 282 14.50 11.83 35.88
N GLN A 283 15.09 12.36 34.81
CA GLN A 283 14.32 12.96 33.73
C GLN A 283 13.74 11.89 32.80
N TRP A 284 12.49 12.06 32.45
CA TRP A 284 11.75 11.18 31.56
C TRP A 284 11.09 11.98 30.44
N ILE A 285 10.98 11.35 29.27
CA ILE A 285 10.04 11.78 28.23
C ILE A 285 8.69 11.18 28.57
N ILE A 286 7.71 12.00 28.90
CA ILE A 286 6.32 11.60 29.13
C ILE A 286 5.49 12.03 27.92
N SER A 287 5.08 11.08 27.10
CA SER A 287 4.40 11.38 25.85
C SER A 287 3.38 10.30 25.47
N ARG A 288 2.57 10.60 24.47
CA ARG A 288 1.71 9.61 23.80
C ARG A 288 2.09 9.51 22.34
N ARG A 289 2.23 8.29 21.85
CA ARG A 289 2.64 8.03 20.48
C ARG A 289 1.58 8.54 19.49
N LYS A 290 1.97 9.37 18.52
CA LYS A 290 1.05 9.98 17.56
C LYS A 290 0.26 8.96 16.73
N LYS A 291 0.87 7.81 16.37
CA LYS A 291 0.24 6.80 15.50
C LYS A 291 -0.78 5.91 16.21
N SER A 292 -0.54 5.55 17.49
CA SER A 292 -1.32 4.55 18.23
C SER A 292 -2.07 5.11 19.42
N ASP A 293 -1.79 6.38 19.80
CA ASP A 293 -2.26 7.05 21.02
C ASP A 293 -1.95 6.27 22.32
N VAL A 294 -0.91 5.44 22.29
CA VAL A 294 -0.42 4.69 23.45
C VAL A 294 0.63 5.52 24.17
N ALA A 295 0.62 5.49 25.52
CA ALA A 295 1.66 6.10 26.34
C ALA A 295 3.04 5.55 25.96
N SER A 296 4.01 6.45 25.84
CA SER A 296 5.40 6.15 25.54
C SER A 296 6.26 6.95 26.51
N ASN A 297 6.64 6.31 27.61
CA ASN A 297 7.44 6.94 28.67
C ASN A 297 8.84 6.37 28.60
N VAL A 298 9.81 7.24 28.40
CA VAL A 298 11.21 6.85 28.21
C VAL A 298 12.08 7.60 29.22
N ARG A 299 12.80 6.86 30.07
CA ARG A 299 13.81 7.44 30.95
C ARG A 299 14.97 7.94 30.11
N LEU A 300 15.37 9.18 30.29
CA LEU A 300 16.48 9.78 29.56
C LEU A 300 17.83 9.30 30.12
N MET A 301 18.65 8.74 29.25
CA MET A 301 20.07 8.51 29.47
C MET A 301 20.87 9.81 29.23
N GLU A 302 22.15 9.84 29.54
CA GLU A 302 22.99 11.05 29.43
C GLU A 302 23.12 11.54 27.98
N ILE A 303 23.24 10.64 27.01
CA ILE A 303 23.36 11.01 25.58
C ILE A 303 22.15 11.80 25.08
N PRO A 304 20.89 11.32 25.18
CA PRO A 304 19.74 12.12 24.79
C PRO A 304 19.56 13.40 25.62
N LYS A 305 19.94 13.43 26.91
CA LYS A 305 19.93 14.66 27.71
C LYS A 305 20.89 15.71 27.12
N HIS A 306 22.12 15.30 26.81
CA HIS A 306 23.11 16.18 26.20
C HIS A 306 22.62 16.75 24.85
N ILE A 307 21.98 15.91 24.03
CA ILE A 307 21.40 16.37 22.76
C ILE A 307 20.28 17.38 23.01
N ILE A 308 19.36 17.15 23.94
CA ILE A 308 18.30 18.11 24.31
C ILE A 308 18.90 19.45 24.74
N GLU A 309 19.91 19.43 25.63
CA GLU A 309 20.56 20.65 26.13
C GLU A 309 21.28 21.42 25.04
N LYS A 310 21.91 20.72 24.06
CA LYS A 310 22.55 21.35 22.89
C LYS A 310 21.60 22.25 22.08
N TYR A 311 20.31 21.91 22.06
CA TYR A 311 19.27 22.65 21.32
C TYR A 311 18.45 23.58 22.19
N ARG A 312 18.79 23.72 23.49
CA ARG A 312 18.10 24.64 24.41
C ARG A 312 18.31 26.10 23.99
N GLY A 313 17.19 26.80 23.78
CA GLY A 313 17.21 28.21 23.38
C GLY A 313 17.51 28.49 21.91
N ILE A 314 17.70 27.41 21.07
CA ILE A 314 17.89 27.57 19.63
C ILE A 314 16.53 27.70 18.92
N THR A 315 15.51 26.98 19.39
CA THR A 315 14.16 27.07 18.86
C THR A 315 13.35 28.14 19.56
N HIS A 316 12.60 28.93 18.78
CA HIS A 316 11.70 29.96 19.33
C HIS A 316 10.28 29.44 19.60
N SER A 317 10.10 28.12 19.60
CA SER A 317 8.81 27.44 19.77
C SER A 317 8.82 26.53 21.02
N ASP A 318 7.65 26.04 21.43
CA ASP A 318 7.52 25.04 22.49
C ASP A 318 8.21 23.70 22.14
N TYR A 319 8.54 23.46 20.87
CA TYR A 319 9.19 22.23 20.43
C TYR A 319 10.67 22.24 20.74
N ILE A 320 11.24 21.07 21.08
CA ILE A 320 12.66 20.94 21.40
C ILE A 320 13.50 21.06 20.12
N PHE A 321 13.00 20.51 18.99
CA PHE A 321 13.73 20.45 17.73
C PHE A 321 12.92 21.03 16.58
N GLU A 322 13.56 21.79 15.70
CA GLU A 322 13.03 22.18 14.39
C GLU A 322 13.54 21.19 13.34
N ILE A 323 12.71 20.19 13.01
CA ILE A 323 13.15 19.04 12.24
C ILE A 323 12.82 19.23 10.75
N PRO A 324 13.80 19.00 9.82
CA PRO A 324 13.53 18.93 8.39
C PRO A 324 12.52 17.83 8.06
N THR A 325 11.93 17.85 6.85
CA THR A 325 10.98 16.82 6.42
C THR A 325 11.61 15.42 6.48
N ASN A 326 10.77 14.38 6.72
CA ASN A 326 11.25 13.01 6.82
C ASN A 326 12.04 12.53 5.58
N PRO A 327 11.64 12.84 4.34
CA PRO A 327 12.47 12.54 3.15
C PRO A 327 13.85 13.22 3.20
N THR A 328 13.93 14.49 3.64
CA THR A 328 15.18 15.22 3.81
C THR A 328 16.06 14.56 4.85
N CYS A 329 15.51 14.25 6.05
CA CYS A 329 16.22 13.51 7.09
C CYS A 329 16.79 12.19 6.56
N ASN A 330 15.97 11.39 5.87
CA ASN A 330 16.42 10.11 5.31
C ASN A 330 17.53 10.28 4.24
N THR A 331 17.52 11.37 3.51
CA THR A 331 18.60 11.69 2.55
C THR A 331 19.89 12.04 3.28
N HIS A 332 19.82 12.86 4.33
CA HIS A 332 20.99 13.22 5.14
C HIS A 332 21.53 12.02 5.93
N ILE A 333 20.67 11.17 6.51
CA ILE A 333 21.09 9.93 7.20
C ILE A 333 21.93 9.06 6.26
N ARG A 334 21.50 8.86 5.02
CA ARG A 334 22.28 8.08 4.05
C ARG A 334 23.63 8.69 3.74
N LYS A 335 23.74 10.02 3.71
CA LYS A 335 25.03 10.70 3.56
C LYS A 335 25.91 10.51 4.78
N LEU A 336 25.34 10.62 5.99
CA LEU A 336 26.06 10.34 7.24
C LEU A 336 26.57 8.90 7.31
N MET A 337 25.80 7.91 6.84
CA MET A 337 26.28 6.51 6.79
C MET A 337 27.51 6.36 5.87
N VAL A 338 27.50 7.03 4.72
CA VAL A 338 28.65 7.04 3.80
C VAL A 338 29.87 7.72 4.44
N GLU A 339 29.67 8.88 5.09
CA GLU A 339 30.76 9.59 5.78
C GLU A 339 31.33 8.80 6.99
N ALA A 340 30.50 7.99 7.63
CA ALA A 340 30.90 7.12 8.73
C ALA A 340 31.45 5.74 8.27
N GLU A 341 31.55 5.52 6.96
CA GLU A 341 31.99 4.24 6.36
C GLU A 341 31.17 3.03 6.83
N ILE A 342 29.85 3.22 7.02
CA ILE A 342 28.93 2.19 7.44
C ILE A 342 28.28 1.58 6.21
N ILE A 343 28.52 0.28 5.98
CA ILE A 343 27.93 -0.50 4.88
C ILE A 343 26.78 -1.33 5.44
N THR A 344 25.59 -1.15 4.86
CA THR A 344 24.40 -1.92 5.22
C THR A 344 23.73 -2.50 3.97
N GLU A 345 23.16 -3.70 4.08
CA GLU A 345 22.43 -4.33 2.96
C GLU A 345 21.22 -3.50 2.52
N GLN A 346 20.54 -2.87 3.47
CA GLN A 346 19.36 -2.06 3.22
C GLN A 346 19.64 -0.57 3.48
N LYS A 347 18.87 0.29 2.82
CA LYS A 347 18.97 1.74 3.01
C LYS A 347 18.60 2.13 4.43
N VAL A 348 19.54 2.73 5.15
CA VAL A 348 19.31 3.30 6.48
C VAL A 348 18.35 4.48 6.38
N THR A 349 17.36 4.50 7.27
CA THR A 349 16.33 5.54 7.37
C THR A 349 16.17 5.96 8.83
N PHE A 350 15.40 7.01 9.07
CA PHE A 350 15.05 7.41 10.44
C PHE A 350 14.39 6.28 11.24
N HIS A 351 13.64 5.43 10.55
CA HIS A 351 13.02 4.28 11.18
C HIS A 351 14.03 3.20 11.64
N THR A 352 15.17 3.11 10.94
CA THR A 352 16.29 2.23 11.33
C THR A 352 16.82 2.58 12.72
N ALA A 353 16.89 3.87 13.10
CA ALA A 353 17.28 4.28 14.45
C ALA A 353 16.39 3.66 15.54
N ARG A 354 15.09 3.63 15.31
CA ARG A 354 14.15 3.00 16.23
C ARG A 354 14.29 1.47 16.27
N HIS A 355 14.64 0.82 15.18
CA HIS A 355 14.99 -0.61 15.15
C HIS A 355 16.29 -0.86 15.92
N THR A 356 17.30 0.00 15.72
CA THR A 356 18.56 -0.02 16.45
C THR A 356 18.34 0.10 17.96
N PHE A 357 17.51 1.05 18.41
CA PHE A 357 17.10 1.14 19.82
C PHE A 357 16.57 -0.18 20.34
N ALA A 358 15.58 -0.76 19.64
CA ALA A 358 14.95 -1.97 20.09
C ALA A 358 15.93 -3.15 20.19
N THR A 359 16.75 -3.36 19.15
CA THR A 359 17.70 -4.47 19.11
C THR A 359 18.84 -4.27 20.13
N MET A 360 19.41 -3.07 20.21
CA MET A 360 20.51 -2.74 21.11
C MET A 360 20.09 -2.91 22.59
N PHE A 361 18.95 -2.33 22.98
CA PHE A 361 18.49 -2.41 24.37
C PHE A 361 18.03 -3.82 24.75
N LEU A 362 17.44 -4.57 23.82
CA LEU A 362 17.10 -5.97 24.05
C LEU A 362 18.35 -6.84 24.25
N THR A 363 19.40 -6.59 23.45
CA THR A 363 20.69 -7.29 23.59
C THR A 363 21.39 -6.98 24.91
N GLU A 364 21.23 -5.75 25.43
CA GLU A 364 21.75 -5.34 26.74
C GLU A 364 20.84 -5.75 27.92
N GLY A 365 19.78 -6.54 27.70
CA GLY A 365 19.00 -7.19 28.74
C GLY A 365 17.73 -6.45 29.15
N VAL A 366 17.32 -5.39 28.47
CA VAL A 366 16.03 -4.74 28.74
C VAL A 366 14.89 -5.71 28.38
N PRO A 367 13.96 -6.00 29.31
CA PRO A 367 12.82 -6.89 29.05
C PRO A 367 11.96 -6.40 27.87
N LEU A 368 11.44 -7.35 27.08
CA LEU A 368 10.63 -7.05 25.90
C LEU A 368 9.38 -6.21 26.23
N GLU A 369 8.77 -6.47 27.39
CA GLU A 369 7.60 -5.74 27.90
C GLU A 369 7.92 -4.27 28.18
N SER A 370 9.06 -4.01 28.81
CA SER A 370 9.54 -2.66 29.09
C SER A 370 9.85 -1.93 27.79
N LEU A 371 10.53 -2.59 26.86
CA LEU A 371 10.84 -2.07 25.54
C LEU A 371 9.56 -1.73 24.78
N SER A 372 8.57 -2.63 24.81
CA SER A 372 7.27 -2.43 24.16
C SER A 372 6.55 -1.17 24.68
N LYS A 373 6.56 -0.94 26.00
CA LYS A 373 6.00 0.26 26.64
C LYS A 373 6.77 1.53 26.28
N MET A 374 8.10 1.49 26.33
CA MET A 374 8.94 2.62 25.93
C MET A 374 8.68 3.00 24.46
N MET A 375 8.53 2.03 23.58
CA MET A 375 8.21 2.26 22.18
C MET A 375 6.74 2.62 21.92
N GLY A 376 5.85 2.54 22.89
CA GLY A 376 4.42 2.83 22.74
C GLY A 376 3.71 1.88 21.76
N HIS A 377 4.05 0.59 21.81
CA HIS A 377 3.36 -0.42 21.01
C HIS A 377 2.06 -0.86 21.69
N LYS A 378 0.98 -0.96 20.91
CA LYS A 378 -0.32 -1.41 21.43
C LYS A 378 -0.31 -2.91 21.76
N ASN A 379 0.39 -3.70 20.90
CA ASN A 379 0.52 -5.14 21.04
C ASN A 379 2.01 -5.50 21.13
N ILE A 380 2.35 -6.37 22.04
CA ILE A 380 3.72 -6.83 22.25
C ILE A 380 4.29 -7.56 21.02
N SER A 381 3.42 -8.21 20.23
CA SER A 381 3.80 -8.85 18.96
C SER A 381 4.51 -7.89 17.99
N THR A 382 4.21 -6.58 18.07
CA THR A 382 4.93 -5.56 17.28
C THR A 382 6.39 -5.41 17.73
N THR A 383 6.70 -5.76 19.00
CA THR A 383 8.05 -5.71 19.56
C THR A 383 8.77 -7.04 19.38
N GLN A 384 8.03 -8.15 19.30
CA GLN A 384 8.60 -9.50 19.10
C GLN A 384 9.38 -9.66 17.81
N ILE A 385 9.13 -8.82 16.80
CA ILE A 385 9.95 -8.78 15.58
C ILE A 385 11.43 -8.49 15.85
N TYR A 386 11.75 -7.83 16.97
CA TYR A 386 13.12 -7.58 17.42
C TYR A 386 13.68 -8.70 18.27
N ALA A 387 12.82 -9.58 18.75
CA ALA A 387 13.19 -10.73 19.57
C ALA A 387 13.70 -11.93 18.73
N LYS A 388 14.13 -11.70 17.46
CA LYS A 388 15.06 -12.62 16.80
C LYS A 388 16.33 -12.61 17.65
N ILE A 389 16.31 -13.47 18.69
CA ILE A 389 17.33 -13.56 19.74
C ILE A 389 18.65 -13.84 19.03
N THR A 390 19.56 -12.88 19.08
CA THR A 390 20.91 -13.09 18.56
C THR A 390 21.59 -14.15 19.40
N SER A 391 22.44 -14.98 18.78
CA SER A 391 23.26 -15.97 19.54
C SER A 391 24.04 -15.31 20.67
N GLN A 392 24.45 -14.06 20.50
CA GLN A 392 25.08 -13.23 21.52
C GLN A 392 24.18 -12.99 22.75
N LYS A 393 22.88 -12.74 22.54
CA LYS A 393 21.93 -12.59 23.66
C LYS A 393 21.76 -13.89 24.42
N ILE A 394 21.62 -15.00 23.70
CA ILE A 394 21.53 -16.34 24.33
C ILE A 394 22.76 -16.61 25.17
N SER A 395 23.96 -16.34 24.63
CA SER A 395 25.22 -16.52 25.33
C SER A 395 25.27 -15.69 26.62
N LYS A 396 24.99 -14.37 26.53
CA LYS A 396 24.97 -13.50 27.72
C LYS A 396 23.94 -13.93 28.76
N ASP A 397 22.74 -14.34 28.35
CA ASP A 397 21.73 -14.81 29.28
C ASP A 397 22.15 -16.13 29.97
N MET A 398 22.78 -17.04 29.22
CA MET A 398 23.31 -18.28 29.78
C MET A 398 24.48 -18.03 30.72
N ASP A 399 25.37 -17.08 30.42
CA ASP A 399 26.45 -16.68 31.35
C ASP A 399 25.87 -16.17 32.68
N LEU A 400 24.84 -15.33 32.65
CA LEU A 400 24.18 -14.85 33.87
C LEU A 400 23.50 -15.95 34.67
N VAL A 401 22.95 -16.96 34.00
CA VAL A 401 22.32 -18.12 34.63
C VAL A 401 23.37 -19.05 35.18
N SER A 402 24.46 -19.34 34.45
CA SER A 402 25.55 -20.18 34.88
C SER A 402 26.18 -19.70 36.19
N HIS A 403 26.43 -18.39 36.33
CA HIS A 403 26.88 -17.81 37.59
C HIS A 403 25.97 -18.10 38.78
N LYS A 404 24.66 -18.18 38.60
CA LYS A 404 23.70 -18.49 39.67
C LYS A 404 23.70 -19.99 40.06
N PHE A 405 24.08 -20.86 39.15
CA PHE A 405 24.11 -22.29 39.36
C PHE A 405 25.51 -22.83 39.69
N LYS A 406 26.52 -21.97 39.77
CA LYS A 406 27.91 -22.35 39.97
C LYS A 406 28.11 -23.24 41.22
N SER A 407 27.44 -22.94 42.33
CA SER A 407 27.50 -23.76 43.54
C SER A 407 26.92 -25.17 43.35
N MET A 408 25.94 -25.32 42.44
CA MET A 408 25.38 -26.64 42.12
C MET A 408 26.29 -27.40 41.14
N GLU A 409 26.90 -26.68 40.22
CA GLU A 409 27.89 -27.24 39.28
C GLU A 409 29.11 -27.73 40.04
N ASP A 410 29.64 -26.92 40.99
CA ASP A 410 30.79 -27.30 41.85
C ASP A 410 30.46 -28.50 42.75
N ALA A 411 29.21 -28.68 43.17
CA ALA A 411 28.77 -29.83 43.95
C ALA A 411 28.58 -31.10 43.10
N PHE A 412 28.27 -30.94 41.80
CA PHE A 412 28.04 -32.07 40.89
C PHE A 412 29.31 -32.54 40.16
N MET A 413 30.26 -31.65 39.93
CA MET A 413 31.55 -31.92 39.31
C MET A 413 32.64 -31.87 40.39
N PRO A 414 33.01 -32.99 41.00
CA PRO A 414 34.03 -33.08 42.05
C PRO A 414 35.45 -32.83 41.51
#